data_dcb0636319d088c46406abe8b8066f0a
#
_entry.id   dcb0636319d088c46406abe8b8066f0a
#
_cell.length_a   1.000
_cell.length_b   1.000
_cell.length_c   1.000
_cell.angle_alpha   90.00
_cell.angle_beta   90.00
_cell.angle_gamma   90.00
#
_symmetry.space_group_name_H-M   'P 1'
#
loop_
_entity.id
_entity.type
_entity.pdbx_description
1 polymer ?
#
loop_
_entity_poly.entity_id
_entity_poly.type
_entity_poly.pdbx_seq_one_letter_code
_entity_poly.pdbx_strand_id
1 'polypeptide(L)'
;MEVKVVIGANLGDEGKGLVSYCLGENSIGQGKRVLTVLYNGGAQRAHTARGKIFHCTGTSDFIGGDTYYHHKFLLDPITLWLTGETVYIDPRCRVILPCDVVRNRKKEISRGDKKHGSCGMGIFEASKRSADVSLCVYAMELLYPYSLYKRVKRIQETYNDQMEHDDLYNLDNWMRAVAYVTENCQIKTFDEVYPNYDTIIYESGQGLLLDQSNVGDFTHLTPSSVAA
;
A
#
# COMPACT_ATOMS: atom_id res chain seq x y z
N MET A 1 17.42 12.25 16.09
CA MET A 1 16.34 11.53 15.39
C MET A 1 15.49 10.82 16.42
N GLU A 2 14.19 10.99 16.37
CA GLU A 2 13.20 10.34 17.23
C GLU A 2 12.43 9.31 16.38
N VAL A 3 12.19 8.10 16.91
CA VAL A 3 11.44 7.05 16.20
C VAL A 3 10.23 6.65 17.03
N LYS A 4 9.06 6.63 16.40
CA LYS A 4 7.78 6.23 17.00
C LYS A 4 7.15 5.12 16.18
N VAL A 5 6.51 4.15 16.83
CA VAL A 5 5.81 3.05 16.15
C VAL A 5 4.36 3.04 16.62
N VAL A 6 3.42 3.12 15.67
CA VAL A 6 1.98 3.10 15.93
C VAL A 6 1.39 1.82 15.37
N ILE A 7 0.91 0.95 16.27
CA ILE A 7 0.29 -0.33 15.92
C ILE A 7 -1.10 -0.41 16.56
N GLY A 8 -2.02 -1.15 15.92
CA GLY A 8 -3.32 -1.48 16.49
C GLY A 8 -3.23 -2.71 17.36
N ALA A 9 -3.82 -2.69 18.55
CA ALA A 9 -3.81 -3.82 19.49
C ALA A 9 -4.81 -4.93 19.11
N ASN A 10 -5.83 -4.62 18.30
CA ASN A 10 -6.90 -5.54 17.90
C ASN A 10 -6.89 -5.79 16.38
N LEU A 11 -8.00 -5.45 15.71
CA LEU A 11 -8.20 -5.68 14.26
C LEU A 11 -7.68 -4.56 13.36
N GLY A 12 -7.39 -3.37 13.90
CA GLY A 12 -6.77 -2.28 13.15
C GLY A 12 -7.61 -0.99 13.05
N ASP A 13 -8.84 -0.99 13.56
CA ASP A 13 -9.75 0.17 13.51
C ASP A 13 -9.70 1.01 14.80
N GLU A 14 -8.57 1.02 15.51
CA GLU A 14 -8.41 1.65 16.82
C GLU A 14 -7.91 3.11 16.74
N GLY A 15 -7.94 3.72 15.55
CA GLY A 15 -7.58 5.13 15.39
C GLY A 15 -6.08 5.39 15.20
N LYS A 16 -5.31 4.43 14.70
CA LYS A 16 -3.87 4.58 14.43
C LYS A 16 -3.52 5.85 13.63
N GLY A 17 -4.26 6.10 12.56
CA GLY A 17 -4.06 7.28 11.73
C GLY A 17 -4.23 8.60 12.50
N LEU A 18 -5.20 8.68 13.42
CA LEU A 18 -5.35 9.85 14.29
C LEU A 18 -4.18 10.00 15.24
N VAL A 19 -3.69 8.91 15.82
CA VAL A 19 -2.51 8.92 16.70
C VAL A 19 -1.28 9.38 15.93
N SER A 20 -1.03 8.81 14.73
CA SER A 20 0.08 9.21 13.86
C SER A 20 -0.01 10.69 13.48
N TYR A 21 -1.22 11.18 13.18
CA TYR A 21 -1.47 12.59 12.91
C TYR A 21 -1.06 13.47 14.09
N CYS A 22 -1.54 13.19 15.30
CA CYS A 22 -1.21 13.98 16.50
C CYS A 22 0.30 13.97 16.80
N LEU A 23 0.95 12.84 16.64
CA LEU A 23 2.41 12.71 16.82
C LEU A 23 3.19 13.53 15.80
N GLY A 24 2.75 13.51 14.53
CA GLY A 24 3.34 14.29 13.45
C GLY A 24 3.14 15.80 13.67
N GLU A 25 1.90 16.22 13.94
CA GLU A 25 1.56 17.62 14.23
C GLU A 25 2.40 18.19 15.37
N ASN A 26 2.54 17.45 16.47
CA ASN A 26 3.37 17.86 17.60
C ASN A 26 4.85 18.03 17.21
N SER A 27 5.40 17.14 16.41
CA SER A 27 6.79 17.21 15.96
C SER A 27 7.01 18.39 15.00
N ILE A 28 6.10 18.60 14.05
CA ILE A 28 6.15 19.72 13.09
C ILE A 28 5.98 21.06 13.83
N GLY A 29 5.10 21.13 14.82
CA GLY A 29 4.95 22.32 15.67
C GLY A 29 6.23 22.69 16.47
N GLN A 30 7.15 21.74 16.62
CA GLN A 30 8.49 21.96 17.19
C GLN A 30 9.56 22.27 16.12
N GLY A 31 9.17 22.49 14.86
CA GLY A 31 10.09 22.75 13.74
C GLY A 31 10.85 21.52 13.23
N LYS A 32 10.42 20.31 13.58
CA LYS A 32 11.04 19.07 13.15
C LYS A 32 10.49 18.61 11.78
N ARG A 33 11.35 18.02 10.96
CA ARG A 33 10.93 17.32 9.73
C ARG A 33 10.45 15.91 10.08
N VAL A 34 9.28 15.53 9.57
CA VAL A 34 8.61 14.27 9.90
C VAL A 34 8.48 13.38 8.67
N LEU A 35 8.84 12.10 8.81
CA LEU A 35 8.60 11.05 7.83
C LEU A 35 7.65 10.01 8.42
N THR A 36 6.51 9.77 7.76
CA THR A 36 5.64 8.64 8.09
C THR A 36 5.99 7.44 7.22
N VAL A 37 6.32 6.33 7.84
CA VAL A 37 6.68 5.07 7.16
C VAL A 37 5.49 4.12 7.21
N LEU A 38 4.93 3.83 6.05
CA LEU A 38 3.91 2.80 5.88
C LEU A 38 4.60 1.48 5.58
N TYR A 39 4.69 0.60 6.57
CA TYR A 39 5.55 -0.57 6.48
C TYR A 39 4.82 -1.89 6.16
N ASN A 40 3.49 -1.92 6.18
CA ASN A 40 2.69 -3.09 5.81
C ASN A 40 1.31 -2.69 5.27
N GLY A 41 0.57 -3.66 4.76
CA GLY A 41 -0.71 -3.41 4.11
C GLY A 41 -0.53 -2.90 2.68
N GLY A 42 -1.41 -2.03 2.23
CA GLY A 42 -1.43 -1.47 0.88
C GLY A 42 -2.60 -0.50 0.70
N ALA A 43 -3.13 -0.41 -0.51
CA ALA A 43 -4.16 0.54 -0.93
C ALA A 43 -5.53 0.42 -0.21
N GLN A 44 -5.73 -0.61 0.64
CA GLN A 44 -6.92 -0.72 1.48
C GLN A 44 -6.91 0.25 2.67
N ARG A 45 -5.79 0.93 2.93
CA ARG A 45 -5.70 1.85 4.05
C ARG A 45 -6.44 3.14 3.76
N ALA A 46 -7.29 3.53 4.68
CA ALA A 46 -7.87 4.87 4.73
C ALA A 46 -8.15 5.22 6.19
N HIS A 47 -8.00 6.48 6.54
CA HIS A 47 -8.41 6.99 7.84
C HIS A 47 -8.81 8.46 7.75
N THR A 48 -9.57 8.93 8.74
CA THR A 48 -10.00 10.32 8.81
C THR A 48 -9.33 11.02 9.98
N ALA A 49 -8.72 12.17 9.71
CA ALA A 49 -8.22 13.06 10.73
C ALA A 49 -8.68 14.49 10.43
N ARG A 50 -9.22 15.20 11.43
CA ARG A 50 -9.75 16.57 11.33
C ARG A 50 -10.70 16.79 10.13
N GLY A 51 -11.59 15.80 9.86
CA GLY A 51 -12.58 15.89 8.79
C GLY A 51 -12.04 15.65 7.36
N LYS A 52 -10.78 15.29 7.22
CA LYS A 52 -10.19 14.88 5.93
C LYS A 52 -9.91 13.40 5.90
N ILE A 53 -10.13 12.78 4.74
CA ILE A 53 -9.85 11.36 4.50
C ILE A 53 -8.49 11.26 3.83
N PHE A 54 -7.64 10.41 4.37
CA PHE A 54 -6.32 10.07 3.86
C PHE A 54 -6.39 8.67 3.27
N HIS A 55 -5.99 8.55 2.01
CA HIS A 55 -5.91 7.29 1.29
C HIS A 55 -4.45 6.97 1.01
N CYS A 56 -3.95 5.88 1.59
CA CYS A 56 -2.60 5.36 1.28
C CYS A 56 -1.41 6.28 1.58
N THR A 57 -1.62 7.46 2.15
CA THR A 57 -0.54 8.32 2.63
C THR A 57 -0.45 8.31 4.15
N GLY A 58 0.70 8.71 4.65
CA GLY A 58 0.86 9.05 6.05
C GLY A 58 0.17 10.38 6.35
N THR A 59 -0.38 10.50 7.55
CA THR A 59 -1.02 11.74 8.00
C THR A 59 -0.07 12.94 8.04
N SER A 60 1.24 12.69 8.02
CA SER A 60 2.25 13.74 8.00
C SER A 60 2.22 14.60 6.74
N ASP A 61 1.86 14.07 5.58
CA ASP A 61 1.78 14.82 4.33
C ASP A 61 0.82 16.01 4.42
N PHE A 62 -0.25 15.83 5.18
CA PHE A 62 -1.25 16.86 5.34
C PHE A 62 -0.79 18.06 6.19
N ILE A 63 0.13 17.83 7.11
CA ILE A 63 0.66 18.84 8.03
C ILE A 63 2.08 19.29 7.66
N GLY A 64 2.59 18.89 6.48
CA GLY A 64 3.91 19.26 5.97
C GLY A 64 5.02 18.24 6.25
N GLY A 65 4.66 16.98 6.48
CA GLY A 65 5.61 15.86 6.51
C GLY A 65 5.60 15.10 5.19
N ASP A 66 6.39 14.04 5.11
CA ASP A 66 6.49 13.16 3.94
C ASP A 66 6.08 11.72 4.28
N THR A 67 5.71 10.96 3.26
CA THR A 67 5.37 9.53 3.37
C THR A 67 6.38 8.66 2.65
N TYR A 68 6.74 7.54 3.27
CA TYR A 68 7.61 6.51 2.72
C TYR A 68 6.89 5.15 2.71
N TYR A 69 6.81 4.53 1.54
CA TYR A 69 6.35 3.14 1.39
C TYR A 69 7.51 2.18 1.57
N HIS A 70 7.51 1.47 2.68
CA HIS A 70 8.50 0.45 2.98
C HIS A 70 8.29 -0.80 2.09
N HIS A 71 9.32 -1.58 1.83
CA HIS A 71 9.28 -2.74 0.93
C HIS A 71 8.22 -3.80 1.25
N LYS A 72 7.68 -3.84 2.47
CA LYS A 72 6.56 -4.73 2.84
C LYS A 72 5.19 -4.16 2.47
N PHE A 73 5.10 -2.86 2.10
CA PHE A 73 3.87 -2.24 1.64
C PHE A 73 3.56 -2.68 0.21
N LEU A 74 2.28 -2.89 -0.10
CA LEU A 74 1.82 -3.22 -1.44
C LEU A 74 1.40 -1.94 -2.17
N LEU A 75 2.22 -1.55 -3.14
CA LEU A 75 2.01 -0.35 -3.95
C LEU A 75 0.88 -0.56 -4.96
N ASP A 76 -0.12 0.30 -4.96
CA ASP A 76 -1.10 0.42 -6.04
C ASP A 76 -0.91 1.73 -6.80
N PRO A 77 -0.37 1.70 -8.03
CA PRO A 77 -0.19 2.90 -8.83
C PRO A 77 -1.50 3.64 -9.11
N ILE A 78 -2.61 2.92 -9.32
CA ILE A 78 -3.91 3.53 -9.62
C ILE A 78 -4.40 4.38 -8.45
N THR A 79 -4.26 3.91 -7.23
CA THR A 79 -4.64 4.68 -6.05
C THR A 79 -3.85 5.99 -5.94
N LEU A 80 -2.53 5.97 -6.14
CA LEU A 80 -1.70 7.18 -6.12
C LEU A 80 -2.09 8.16 -7.24
N TRP A 81 -2.35 7.64 -8.43
CA TRP A 81 -2.80 8.47 -9.56
C TRP A 81 -4.16 9.14 -9.29
N LEU A 82 -5.11 8.42 -8.71
CA LEU A 82 -6.45 8.95 -8.41
C LEU A 82 -6.46 9.97 -7.27
N THR A 83 -5.60 9.76 -6.27
CA THR A 83 -5.52 10.66 -5.11
C THR A 83 -4.62 11.87 -5.36
N GLY A 84 -3.74 11.80 -6.36
CA GLY A 84 -2.78 12.87 -6.66
C GLY A 84 -1.65 12.97 -5.63
N GLU A 85 -1.47 11.96 -4.80
CA GLU A 85 -0.49 11.97 -3.71
C GLU A 85 0.93 11.67 -4.21
N THR A 86 1.91 12.28 -3.56
CA THR A 86 3.34 12.10 -3.83
C THR A 86 4.02 11.45 -2.62
N VAL A 87 4.82 10.42 -2.86
CA VAL A 87 5.45 9.62 -1.80
C VAL A 87 6.86 9.18 -2.19
N TYR A 88 7.67 8.83 -1.19
CA TYR A 88 8.86 8.01 -1.41
C TYR A 88 8.47 6.53 -1.43
N ILE A 89 9.09 5.76 -2.33
CA ILE A 89 8.77 4.35 -2.53
C ILE A 89 10.05 3.53 -2.48
N ASP A 90 10.11 2.53 -1.59
CA ASP A 90 11.22 1.57 -1.61
C ASP A 90 11.24 0.81 -2.95
N PRO A 91 12.38 0.70 -3.63
CA PRO A 91 12.50 -0.02 -4.91
C PRO A 91 11.97 -1.46 -4.87
N ARG A 92 11.96 -2.07 -3.68
CA ARG A 92 11.51 -3.45 -3.43
C ARG A 92 10.02 -3.57 -3.05
N CYS A 93 9.26 -2.46 -3.03
CA CYS A 93 7.81 -2.55 -2.86
C CYS A 93 7.22 -3.44 -3.94
N ARG A 94 6.39 -4.39 -3.53
CA ARG A 94 5.63 -5.22 -4.47
C ARG A 94 4.46 -4.43 -5.02
N VAL A 95 4.21 -4.58 -6.31
CA VAL A 95 3.20 -3.78 -7.02
C VAL A 95 1.93 -4.60 -7.26
N ILE A 96 0.78 -4.00 -6.96
CA ILE A 96 -0.54 -4.54 -7.29
C ILE A 96 -0.78 -4.36 -8.79
N LEU A 97 -1.19 -5.43 -9.45
CA LEU A 97 -1.51 -5.43 -10.87
C LEU A 97 -3.03 -5.40 -11.08
N PRO A 98 -3.53 -4.96 -12.25
CA PRO A 98 -4.96 -4.97 -12.55
C PRO A 98 -5.61 -6.34 -12.33
N CYS A 99 -4.94 -7.42 -12.74
CA CYS A 99 -5.44 -8.78 -12.55
C CYS A 99 -5.63 -9.16 -11.07
N ASP A 100 -4.84 -8.64 -10.16
CA ASP A 100 -5.00 -8.92 -8.72
C ASP A 100 -6.33 -8.36 -8.20
N VAL A 101 -6.66 -7.13 -8.60
CA VAL A 101 -7.90 -6.44 -8.21
C VAL A 101 -9.13 -7.12 -8.81
N VAL A 102 -9.11 -7.38 -10.12
CA VAL A 102 -10.20 -8.06 -10.82
C VAL A 102 -10.47 -9.44 -10.22
N ARG A 103 -9.42 -10.23 -9.95
CA ARG A 103 -9.54 -11.55 -9.31
C ARG A 103 -10.10 -11.47 -7.90
N ASN A 104 -9.67 -10.49 -7.11
CA ASN A 104 -10.19 -10.29 -5.76
C ASN A 104 -11.70 -10.01 -5.79
N ARG A 105 -12.13 -9.07 -6.65
CA ARG A 105 -13.54 -8.70 -6.81
C ARG A 105 -14.38 -9.89 -7.29
N LYS A 106 -13.91 -10.61 -8.31
CA LYS A 106 -14.58 -11.79 -8.83
C LYS A 106 -14.77 -12.89 -7.78
N LYS A 107 -13.73 -13.19 -7.01
CA LYS A 107 -13.81 -14.16 -5.91
C LYS A 107 -14.81 -13.73 -4.85
N GLU A 108 -14.82 -12.44 -4.49
CA GLU A 108 -15.76 -11.92 -3.49
C GLU A 108 -17.21 -12.01 -3.97
N ILE A 109 -17.46 -11.71 -5.25
CA ILE A 109 -18.79 -11.85 -5.87
C ILE A 109 -19.22 -13.34 -5.89
N SER A 110 -18.32 -14.25 -6.24
CA SER A 110 -18.64 -15.69 -6.33
C SER A 110 -19.01 -16.33 -5.00
N ARG A 111 -18.65 -15.71 -3.87
CA ARG A 111 -19.02 -16.20 -2.53
C ARG A 111 -20.48 -15.96 -2.17
N GLY A 112 -21.21 -15.11 -2.89
CA GLY A 112 -22.61 -14.80 -2.61
C GLY A 112 -22.81 -14.32 -1.18
N ASP A 113 -23.65 -15.01 -0.40
CA ASP A 113 -23.93 -14.66 1.00
C ASP A 113 -22.76 -14.95 1.97
N LYS A 114 -21.72 -15.65 1.52
CA LYS A 114 -20.51 -15.96 2.28
C LYS A 114 -19.37 -14.97 2.00
N LYS A 115 -19.69 -13.75 1.60
CA LYS A 115 -18.69 -12.69 1.37
C LYS A 115 -17.87 -12.42 2.62
N HIS A 116 -16.57 -12.21 2.43
CA HIS A 116 -15.65 -11.86 3.54
C HIS A 116 -15.62 -10.35 3.84
N GLY A 117 -16.29 -9.52 3.03
CA GLY A 117 -16.24 -8.05 3.17
C GLY A 117 -14.92 -7.45 2.67
N SER A 118 -14.29 -8.09 1.69
CA SER A 118 -13.05 -7.58 1.08
C SER A 118 -13.28 -6.18 0.47
N CYS A 119 -12.35 -5.24 0.70
CA CYS A 119 -12.35 -3.93 0.07
C CYS A 119 -12.12 -3.96 -1.45
N GLY A 120 -11.81 -5.12 -2.03
CA GLY A 120 -11.64 -5.31 -3.47
C GLY A 120 -10.37 -4.67 -4.06
N MET A 121 -9.36 -4.35 -3.23
CA MET A 121 -8.11 -3.70 -3.66
C MET A 121 -7.00 -4.68 -4.08
N GLY A 122 -7.29 -5.98 -4.18
CA GLY A 122 -6.36 -6.97 -4.69
C GLY A 122 -5.19 -7.35 -3.76
N ILE A 123 -5.19 -6.91 -2.50
CA ILE A 123 -4.06 -7.09 -1.56
C ILE A 123 -3.67 -8.57 -1.40
N PHE A 124 -4.67 -9.44 -1.13
CA PHE A 124 -4.41 -10.87 -0.96
C PHE A 124 -3.92 -11.53 -2.26
N GLU A 125 -4.52 -11.20 -3.39
CA GLU A 125 -4.14 -11.75 -4.69
C GLU A 125 -2.72 -11.30 -5.08
N ALA A 126 -2.37 -10.04 -4.87
CA ALA A 126 -1.04 -9.51 -5.11
C ALA A 126 0.01 -10.18 -4.19
N SER A 127 -0.30 -10.36 -2.90
CA SER A 127 0.56 -11.10 -1.97
C SER A 127 0.78 -12.54 -2.44
N LYS A 128 -0.29 -13.24 -2.83
CA LYS A 128 -0.23 -14.63 -3.30
C LYS A 128 0.57 -14.75 -4.60
N ARG A 129 0.32 -13.85 -5.58
CA ARG A 129 1.07 -13.82 -6.83
C ARG A 129 2.56 -13.55 -6.59
N SER A 130 2.86 -12.60 -5.74
CA SER A 130 4.25 -12.19 -5.45
C SER A 130 5.03 -13.19 -4.59
N ALA A 131 4.41 -14.25 -4.09
CA ALA A 131 5.12 -15.38 -3.48
C ALA A 131 5.93 -16.17 -4.52
N ASP A 132 5.51 -16.16 -5.78
CA ASP A 132 6.31 -16.61 -6.90
C ASP A 132 7.15 -15.43 -7.42
N VAL A 133 8.47 -15.51 -7.24
CA VAL A 133 9.42 -14.46 -7.65
C VAL A 133 9.33 -14.17 -9.15
N SER A 134 9.03 -15.16 -9.98
CA SER A 134 8.90 -14.98 -11.43
C SER A 134 7.69 -14.11 -11.82
N LEU A 135 6.67 -14.08 -10.98
CA LEU A 135 5.44 -13.31 -11.14
C LEU A 135 5.44 -12.01 -10.29
N CYS A 136 6.40 -11.83 -9.39
CA CYS A 136 6.50 -10.64 -8.56
C CYS A 136 6.97 -9.44 -9.40
N VAL A 137 6.26 -8.33 -9.30
CA VAL A 137 6.65 -7.03 -9.88
C VAL A 137 7.03 -6.09 -8.76
N TYR A 138 8.19 -5.47 -8.87
CA TYR A 138 8.73 -4.53 -7.89
C TYR A 138 8.64 -3.07 -8.37
N ALA A 139 8.60 -2.13 -7.45
CA ALA A 139 8.51 -0.69 -7.76
C ALA A 139 9.66 -0.19 -8.65
N MET A 140 10.87 -0.73 -8.50
CA MET A 140 11.99 -0.39 -9.38
C MET A 140 11.73 -0.68 -10.86
N GLU A 141 10.83 -1.63 -11.18
CA GLU A 141 10.50 -1.98 -12.57
C GLU A 141 9.61 -0.93 -13.23
N LEU A 142 8.93 -0.06 -12.45
CA LEU A 142 8.11 1.05 -12.97
C LEU A 142 8.95 2.02 -13.80
N LEU A 143 10.25 2.13 -13.51
CA LEU A 143 11.20 2.97 -14.25
C LEU A 143 11.46 2.48 -15.71
N TYR A 144 10.97 1.29 -16.06
CA TYR A 144 11.19 0.66 -17.37
C TYR A 144 9.87 0.31 -18.06
N PRO A 145 9.04 1.28 -18.46
CA PRO A 145 7.64 1.07 -18.83
C PRO A 145 7.44 0.10 -20.00
N TYR A 146 8.34 0.07 -20.97
CA TYR A 146 8.23 -0.85 -22.11
C TYR A 146 8.39 -2.33 -21.72
N SER A 147 9.41 -2.66 -20.96
CA SER A 147 9.62 -4.03 -20.46
C SER A 147 8.57 -4.43 -19.44
N LEU A 148 8.17 -3.48 -18.59
CA LEU A 148 7.10 -3.65 -17.61
C LEU A 148 5.78 -4.01 -18.27
N TYR A 149 5.35 -3.27 -19.30
CA TYR A 149 4.12 -3.57 -20.06
C TYR A 149 4.11 -5.01 -20.57
N LYS A 150 5.19 -5.43 -21.23
CA LYS A 150 5.31 -6.80 -21.75
C LYS A 150 5.25 -7.86 -20.65
N ARG A 151 5.91 -7.59 -19.53
CA ARG A 151 5.93 -8.48 -18.38
C ARG A 151 4.55 -8.60 -17.74
N VAL A 152 3.87 -7.49 -17.45
CA VAL A 152 2.54 -7.49 -16.84
C VAL A 152 1.53 -8.17 -17.75
N LYS A 153 1.56 -7.90 -19.06
CA LYS A 153 0.71 -8.60 -20.04
C LYS A 153 0.90 -10.11 -19.98
N ARG A 154 2.14 -10.61 -19.96
CA ARG A 154 2.45 -12.04 -19.84
C ARG A 154 1.94 -12.62 -18.51
N ILE A 155 2.10 -11.88 -17.40
CA ILE A 155 1.57 -12.32 -16.09
C ILE A 155 0.05 -12.45 -16.16
N GLN A 156 -0.66 -11.49 -16.75
CA GLN A 156 -2.11 -11.55 -16.93
C GLN A 156 -2.54 -12.76 -17.77
N GLU A 157 -1.83 -13.03 -18.86
CA GLU A 157 -2.08 -14.20 -19.73
C GLU A 157 -1.88 -15.53 -18.98
N THR A 158 -0.90 -15.61 -18.07
CA THR A 158 -0.64 -16.81 -17.24
C THR A 158 -1.84 -17.13 -16.34
N TYR A 159 -2.55 -16.11 -15.89
CA TYR A 159 -3.74 -16.29 -15.03
C TYR A 159 -5.00 -16.67 -15.81
N ASN A 160 -4.98 -16.72 -17.12
CA ASN A 160 -6.01 -17.15 -18.10
C ASN A 160 -7.47 -17.16 -17.57
N ASP A 161 -7.73 -16.46 -16.49
CA ASP A 161 -9.07 -16.21 -16.01
C ASP A 161 -9.67 -15.21 -16.98
N GLN A 162 -10.82 -15.51 -17.51
CA GLN A 162 -11.63 -14.55 -18.27
C GLN A 162 -11.66 -13.26 -17.46
N MET A 163 -10.72 -12.37 -17.77
CA MET A 163 -10.64 -11.06 -17.13
C MET A 163 -11.88 -10.31 -17.55
N GLU A 164 -12.86 -10.26 -16.67
CA GLU A 164 -13.98 -9.35 -16.85
C GLU A 164 -13.40 -7.95 -16.98
N HIS A 165 -13.95 -7.18 -17.91
CA HIS A 165 -13.50 -5.83 -18.16
C HIS A 165 -13.82 -4.98 -16.90
N ASP A 166 -12.78 -4.48 -16.24
CA ASP A 166 -12.93 -3.46 -15.19
C ASP A 166 -12.55 -2.12 -15.81
N ASP A 167 -13.47 -1.15 -15.71
CA ASP A 167 -13.29 0.16 -16.36
C ASP A 167 -12.09 0.92 -15.80
N LEU A 168 -11.75 0.74 -14.56
CA LEU A 168 -10.63 1.42 -13.90
C LEU A 168 -9.37 0.55 -13.89
N TYR A 169 -9.48 -0.72 -13.45
CA TYR A 169 -8.35 -1.63 -13.31
C TYR A 169 -8.10 -2.44 -14.60
N ASN A 170 -7.76 -1.73 -15.66
CA ASN A 170 -7.28 -2.28 -16.92
C ASN A 170 -5.81 -1.88 -17.15
N LEU A 171 -5.16 -2.53 -18.10
CA LEU A 171 -3.72 -2.35 -18.34
C LEU A 171 -3.39 -0.92 -18.79
N ASP A 172 -4.23 -0.30 -19.59
CA ASP A 172 -3.97 1.06 -20.13
C ASP A 172 -4.03 2.11 -19.02
N ASN A 173 -5.06 2.08 -18.18
CA ASN A 173 -5.16 2.98 -17.03
C ASN A 173 -4.05 2.71 -16.01
N TRP A 174 -3.70 1.43 -15.80
CA TRP A 174 -2.60 1.08 -14.91
C TRP A 174 -1.26 1.64 -15.42
N MET A 175 -1.00 1.58 -16.73
CA MET A 175 0.21 2.19 -17.32
C MET A 175 0.23 3.72 -17.21
N ARG A 176 -0.93 4.38 -17.31
CA ARG A 176 -1.05 5.83 -17.03
C ARG A 176 -0.72 6.14 -15.57
N ALA A 177 -1.22 5.30 -14.66
CA ALA A 177 -0.89 5.42 -13.25
C ALA A 177 0.60 5.17 -12.96
N VAL A 178 1.24 4.23 -13.67
CA VAL A 178 2.69 4.03 -13.63
C VAL A 178 3.44 5.28 -14.06
N ALA A 179 3.02 5.93 -15.16
CA ALA A 179 3.61 7.19 -15.61
C ALA A 179 3.47 8.28 -14.53
N TYR A 180 2.28 8.43 -13.94
CA TYR A 180 2.08 9.36 -12.81
C TYR A 180 3.07 9.10 -11.67
N VAL A 181 3.21 7.84 -11.23
CA VAL A 181 4.12 7.46 -10.14
C VAL A 181 5.57 7.81 -10.48
N THR A 182 6.02 7.51 -11.69
CA THR A 182 7.41 7.79 -12.10
C THR A 182 7.73 9.28 -12.27
N GLU A 183 6.72 10.09 -12.57
CA GLU A 183 6.86 11.54 -12.72
C GLU A 183 6.74 12.31 -11.39
N ASN A 184 5.91 11.82 -10.45
CA ASN A 184 5.52 12.57 -9.26
C ASN A 184 6.03 11.95 -7.93
N CYS A 185 6.40 10.67 -7.90
CA CYS A 185 6.94 10.00 -6.73
C CYS A 185 8.45 9.75 -6.86
N GLN A 186 9.11 9.46 -5.75
CA GLN A 186 10.55 9.18 -5.76
C GLN A 186 10.81 7.73 -5.33
N ILE A 187 11.34 6.91 -6.24
CA ILE A 187 11.75 5.54 -5.92
C ILE A 187 13.17 5.61 -5.35
N LYS A 188 13.27 5.46 -4.03
CA LYS A 188 14.53 5.55 -3.26
C LYS A 188 14.54 4.55 -2.12
N THR A 189 15.73 4.11 -1.74
CA THR A 189 15.91 3.28 -0.55
C THR A 189 15.64 4.09 0.73
N PHE A 190 15.31 3.39 1.81
CA PHE A 190 15.08 4.06 3.09
C PHE A 190 16.33 4.82 3.57
N ASP A 191 17.51 4.24 3.37
CA ASP A 191 18.79 4.84 3.76
C ASP A 191 19.10 6.16 3.03
N GLU A 192 18.55 6.37 1.84
CA GLU A 192 18.67 7.64 1.10
C GLU A 192 17.71 8.71 1.61
N VAL A 193 16.61 8.30 2.27
CA VAL A 193 15.51 9.20 2.66
C VAL A 193 15.59 9.61 4.12
N TYR A 194 15.67 8.62 5.04
CA TYR A 194 15.49 8.86 6.47
C TYR A 194 16.49 9.86 7.11
N PRO A 195 17.76 10.00 6.63
CA PRO A 195 18.69 10.92 7.27
C PRO A 195 18.26 12.39 7.19
N ASN A 196 17.31 12.70 6.32
CA ASN A 196 16.77 14.04 6.15
C ASN A 196 15.68 14.40 7.16
N TYR A 197 15.33 13.51 8.11
CA TYR A 197 14.21 13.68 9.02
C TYR A 197 14.62 13.62 10.48
N ASP A 198 13.95 14.40 11.32
CA ASP A 198 14.17 14.47 12.76
C ASP A 198 13.29 13.48 13.52
N THR A 199 12.09 13.23 13.00
CA THR A 199 11.11 12.29 13.56
C THR A 199 10.64 11.31 12.48
N ILE A 200 10.65 10.02 12.79
CA ILE A 200 10.13 8.95 11.93
C ILE A 200 8.98 8.27 12.66
N ILE A 201 7.82 8.18 12.00
CA ILE A 201 6.62 7.52 12.54
C ILE A 201 6.31 6.30 11.68
N TYR A 202 6.53 5.10 12.23
CA TYR A 202 6.08 3.86 11.61
C TYR A 202 4.60 3.64 11.92
N GLU A 203 3.77 3.55 10.88
CA GLU A 203 2.34 3.33 11.02
C GLU A 203 1.91 2.00 10.42
N SER A 204 1.35 1.12 11.25
CA SER A 204 0.82 -0.17 10.80
C SER A 204 -0.48 -0.02 10.01
N GLY A 205 -0.61 -0.78 8.93
CA GLY A 205 -1.84 -0.88 8.14
C GLY A 205 -2.93 -1.74 8.77
N GLN A 206 -2.58 -2.56 9.78
CA GLN A 206 -3.49 -3.52 10.41
C GLN A 206 -3.23 -3.62 11.91
N GLY A 207 -4.12 -4.31 12.64
CA GLY A 207 -3.94 -4.63 14.05
C GLY A 207 -3.24 -5.98 14.30
N LEU A 208 -2.76 -6.19 15.51
CA LEU A 208 -2.00 -7.38 15.92
C LEU A 208 -2.77 -8.70 15.73
N LEU A 209 -4.10 -8.69 15.89
CA LEU A 209 -4.91 -9.89 15.70
C LEU A 209 -4.95 -10.36 14.23
N LEU A 210 -4.60 -9.50 13.27
CA LEU A 210 -4.49 -9.84 11.84
C LEU A 210 -3.06 -10.20 11.43
N ASP A 211 -2.12 -10.30 12.39
CA ASP A 211 -0.77 -10.73 12.07
C ASP A 211 -0.76 -12.19 11.60
N GLN A 212 0.06 -12.48 10.61
CA GLN A 212 0.19 -13.83 10.04
C GLN A 212 0.68 -14.89 11.04
N SER A 213 1.28 -14.49 12.16
CA SER A 213 1.68 -15.38 13.26
C SER A 213 0.50 -15.77 14.16
N ASN A 214 -0.61 -15.02 14.12
CA ASN A 214 -1.84 -15.35 14.81
C ASN A 214 -2.65 -16.35 13.98
N VAL A 215 -2.27 -17.62 14.05
CA VAL A 215 -2.95 -18.72 13.37
C VAL A 215 -4.15 -19.12 14.23
N GLY A 216 -5.34 -18.68 13.85
CA GLY A 216 -6.56 -18.97 14.61
C GLY A 216 -7.82 -18.58 13.84
N ASP A 217 -8.77 -17.98 14.52
CA ASP A 217 -10.12 -17.70 14.03
C ASP A 217 -10.20 -16.75 12.81
N PHE A 218 -9.08 -16.11 12.44
CA PHE A 218 -9.01 -15.12 11.35
C PHE A 218 -8.32 -15.65 10.08
N THR A 219 -8.26 -16.94 9.86
CA THR A 219 -7.61 -17.58 8.71
C THR A 219 -8.17 -17.18 7.35
N HIS A 220 -9.36 -16.61 7.30
CA HIS A 220 -10.01 -16.11 6.10
C HIS A 220 -9.58 -14.68 5.72
N LEU A 221 -8.83 -14.00 6.58
CA LEU A 221 -8.32 -12.66 6.34
C LEU A 221 -6.95 -12.70 5.69
N THR A 222 -6.56 -11.61 5.04
CA THR A 222 -5.23 -11.50 4.43
C THR A 222 -4.15 -11.48 5.51
N PRO A 223 -3.24 -12.46 5.55
CA PRO A 223 -2.15 -12.45 6.49
C PRO A 223 -1.25 -11.25 6.25
N SER A 224 -0.84 -10.59 7.31
CA SER A 224 0.15 -9.53 7.24
C SER A 224 1.14 -9.64 8.38
N SER A 225 2.32 -9.05 8.21
CA SER A 225 3.27 -8.88 9.30
C SER A 225 3.03 -7.52 9.94
N VAL A 226 2.65 -7.50 11.21
CA VAL A 226 2.49 -6.28 12.01
C VAL A 226 3.81 -5.91 12.71
N ALA A 227 4.76 -6.84 12.76
CA ALA A 227 6.11 -6.54 13.24
C ALA A 227 6.81 -5.51 12.33
N ALA A 228 7.30 -4.45 12.93
CA ALA A 228 8.05 -3.38 12.27
C ALA A 228 9.51 -3.75 12.08
#